data_1028041c708362f338f0c867c887c7f2
#
_entry.id   1028041c708362f338f0c867c887c7f2
#
_cell.length_a   1.000
_cell.length_b   1.000
_cell.length_c   1.000
_cell.angle_alpha   90.00
_cell.angle_beta   90.00
_cell.angle_gamma   90.00
#
_symmetry.space_group_name_H-M   'P 1'
#
loop_
_entity.id
_entity.type
_entity.pdbx_description
1 polymer ?
#
loop_
_entity_poly.entity_id
_entity_poly.type
_entity_poly.pdbx_seq_one_letter_code
_entity_poly.pdbx_strand_id
1 'polypeptide(L)'
;MSKGRYVARFANGRKDVDRALDLRWRAFRGGVGDARCDADSHDEICHHVLVEETRTGRLVAAFRLLVLRRGSEIAQCYSAQHYELSALSGFGGRMVEMGRFCLDPACHDPDVLRVAWGAMTAFVDAEGVEMIFGCSSFIGTDADPHLDAFAMLRERHLAPKRWLPEIKAPSVFRFGGRLRGRAPDPQLAARGMPPLLRTYLAMGGWVSDHAVIDRDLGTMHVFTGLEVQAVPARRAHALRAIAGV
;
A
#
# COMPACT_ATOMS: atom_id res chain seq x y z
N MET A 1 -5.18 14.40 -12.48
CA MET A 1 -3.80 14.88 -12.25
C MET A 1 -2.93 14.41 -13.40
N SER A 2 -2.07 15.27 -13.96
CA SER A 2 -1.16 14.88 -15.06
C SER A 2 0.26 15.35 -14.78
N LYS A 3 1.25 14.52 -15.14
CA LYS A 3 2.67 14.91 -15.12
C LYS A 3 3.43 14.14 -16.20
N GLY A 4 4.08 14.90 -17.07
CA GLY A 4 4.80 14.31 -18.19
C GLY A 4 3.85 13.51 -19.09
N ARG A 5 4.18 12.23 -19.29
CA ARG A 5 3.41 11.32 -20.14
C ARG A 5 2.32 10.53 -19.44
N TYR A 6 2.09 10.75 -18.15
CA TYR A 6 1.09 10.02 -17.36
C TYR A 6 0.04 10.93 -16.75
N VAL A 7 -1.17 10.40 -16.65
CA VAL A 7 -2.30 11.04 -15.98
C VAL A 7 -2.90 10.06 -14.98
N ALA A 8 -3.19 10.53 -13.76
CA ALA A 8 -3.98 9.78 -12.78
C ALA A 8 -5.37 10.41 -12.68
N ARG A 9 -6.38 9.56 -12.66
CA ARG A 9 -7.78 9.91 -12.50
C ARG A 9 -8.55 8.85 -11.72
N PHE A 10 -9.69 9.22 -11.19
CA PHE A 10 -10.65 8.25 -10.66
C PHE A 10 -11.37 7.51 -11.80
N ALA A 11 -11.76 6.27 -11.49
CA ALA A 11 -12.60 5.47 -12.37
C ALA A 11 -13.94 6.16 -12.60
N ASN A 12 -14.39 6.16 -13.85
CA ASN A 12 -15.69 6.69 -14.26
C ASN A 12 -16.55 5.52 -14.78
N GLY A 13 -17.26 4.87 -13.85
CA GLY A 13 -18.15 3.76 -14.14
C GLY A 13 -17.47 2.40 -14.31
N ARG A 14 -18.29 1.39 -14.59
CA ARG A 14 -17.92 -0.03 -14.55
C ARG A 14 -16.76 -0.39 -15.48
N LYS A 15 -16.71 0.18 -16.68
CA LYS A 15 -15.63 -0.11 -17.66
C LYS A 15 -14.24 0.22 -17.13
N ASP A 16 -14.10 1.30 -16.38
CA ASP A 16 -12.81 1.66 -15.78
C ASP A 16 -12.43 0.70 -14.65
N VAL A 17 -13.40 0.30 -13.84
CA VAL A 17 -13.19 -0.71 -12.80
C VAL A 17 -12.76 -2.04 -13.43
N ASP A 18 -13.41 -2.49 -14.49
CA ASP A 18 -13.04 -3.71 -15.19
C ASP A 18 -11.62 -3.66 -15.74
N ARG A 19 -11.17 -2.52 -16.29
CA ARG A 19 -9.78 -2.30 -16.70
C ARG A 19 -8.78 -2.41 -15.53
N ALA A 20 -9.15 -1.87 -14.37
CA ALA A 20 -8.33 -2.00 -13.17
C ALA A 20 -8.23 -3.45 -12.70
N LEU A 21 -9.32 -4.21 -12.73
CA LEU A 21 -9.37 -5.63 -12.40
C LEU A 21 -8.52 -6.47 -13.36
N ASP A 22 -8.58 -6.20 -14.67
CA ASP A 22 -7.73 -6.85 -15.68
C ASP A 22 -6.24 -6.59 -15.43
N LEU A 23 -5.87 -5.37 -15.06
CA LEU A 23 -4.49 -5.04 -14.72
C LEU A 23 -4.05 -5.78 -13.46
N ARG A 24 -4.88 -5.81 -12.41
CA ARG A 24 -4.63 -6.53 -11.16
C ARG A 24 -4.42 -8.02 -11.39
N TRP A 25 -5.28 -8.65 -12.21
CA TRP A 25 -5.12 -10.05 -12.57
C TRP A 25 -3.78 -10.34 -13.25
N ARG A 26 -3.38 -9.51 -14.21
CA ARG A 26 -2.06 -9.62 -14.85
C ARG A 26 -0.91 -9.41 -13.87
N ALA A 27 -1.01 -8.42 -13.00
CA ALA A 27 0.06 -8.06 -12.07
C ALA A 27 0.20 -9.04 -10.90
N PHE A 28 -0.91 -9.54 -10.34
CA PHE A 28 -0.89 -10.38 -9.15
C PHE A 28 -0.96 -11.88 -9.46
N ARG A 29 -1.59 -12.25 -10.59
CA ARG A 29 -1.81 -13.65 -10.98
C ARG A 29 -1.00 -14.05 -12.23
N GLY A 30 -0.16 -13.17 -12.75
CA GLY A 30 0.66 -13.44 -13.94
C GLY A 30 -0.16 -13.67 -15.22
N GLY A 31 -1.44 -13.36 -15.21
CA GLY A 31 -2.34 -13.63 -16.34
C GLY A 31 -2.65 -15.11 -16.56
N VAL A 32 -2.36 -15.98 -15.58
CA VAL A 32 -2.55 -17.44 -15.66
C VAL A 32 -3.85 -17.84 -14.93
N GLY A 33 -4.56 -18.85 -15.48
CA GLY A 33 -5.81 -19.41 -14.94
C GLY A 33 -7.07 -18.86 -15.60
N ASP A 34 -8.22 -19.47 -15.27
CA ASP A 34 -9.51 -19.17 -15.89
C ASP A 34 -10.18 -17.90 -15.34
N ALA A 35 -9.77 -17.44 -14.16
CA ALA A 35 -10.30 -16.23 -13.52
C ALA A 35 -9.60 -14.99 -14.06
N ARG A 36 -10.21 -14.30 -15.02
CA ARG A 36 -9.68 -13.05 -15.59
C ARG A 36 -9.87 -11.81 -14.72
N CYS A 37 -10.41 -11.96 -13.51
CA CYS A 37 -10.60 -10.81 -12.64
C CYS A 37 -10.17 -11.14 -11.21
N ASP A 38 -9.56 -10.15 -10.54
CA ASP A 38 -9.15 -10.20 -9.13
C ASP A 38 -10.15 -9.38 -8.31
N ALA A 39 -11.44 -9.56 -8.56
CA ALA A 39 -12.49 -8.82 -7.87
C ALA A 39 -12.73 -9.36 -6.45
N ASP A 40 -12.97 -8.45 -5.52
CA ASP A 40 -13.47 -8.75 -4.18
C ASP A 40 -14.58 -7.75 -3.77
N SER A 41 -15.25 -8.00 -2.64
CA SER A 41 -16.36 -7.16 -2.17
C SER A 41 -15.99 -5.71 -1.89
N HIS A 42 -14.72 -5.39 -1.65
CA HIS A 42 -14.28 -4.01 -1.44
C HIS A 42 -14.26 -3.20 -2.73
N ASP A 43 -14.26 -3.84 -3.89
CA ASP A 43 -14.26 -3.11 -5.16
C ASP A 43 -15.56 -2.31 -5.39
N GLU A 44 -16.65 -2.70 -4.72
CA GLU A 44 -17.93 -1.99 -4.80
C GLU A 44 -17.99 -0.71 -3.95
N ILE A 45 -17.18 -0.64 -2.90
CA ILE A 45 -17.18 0.45 -1.92
C ILE A 45 -15.95 1.36 -1.97
N CYS A 46 -14.94 0.97 -2.75
CA CYS A 46 -13.70 1.72 -2.91
C CYS A 46 -13.74 2.69 -4.08
N HIS A 47 -13.03 3.80 -3.95
CA HIS A 47 -12.67 4.63 -5.10
C HIS A 47 -11.50 4.00 -5.85
N HIS A 48 -11.65 3.72 -7.13
CA HIS A 48 -10.57 3.21 -7.96
C HIS A 48 -9.81 4.35 -8.61
N VAL A 49 -8.48 4.31 -8.56
CA VAL A 49 -7.59 5.28 -9.22
C VAL A 49 -6.84 4.55 -10.33
N LEU A 50 -6.85 5.16 -11.51
CA LEU A 50 -6.18 4.68 -12.72
C LEU A 50 -5.05 5.63 -13.09
N VAL A 51 -3.88 5.08 -13.40
CA VAL A 51 -2.76 5.84 -13.99
C VAL A 51 -2.60 5.39 -15.43
N GLU A 52 -2.75 6.34 -16.35
CA GLU A 52 -2.77 6.07 -17.79
C GLU A 52 -1.65 6.84 -18.50
N GLU A 53 -1.09 6.24 -19.55
CA GLU A 53 -0.22 6.95 -20.47
C GLU A 53 -1.06 7.88 -21.34
N THR A 54 -0.79 9.18 -21.29
CA THR A 54 -1.62 10.22 -21.92
C THR A 54 -1.78 10.03 -23.44
N ARG A 55 -0.72 9.56 -24.13
CA ARG A 55 -0.72 9.43 -25.59
C ARG A 55 -1.51 8.21 -26.07
N THR A 56 -1.48 7.11 -25.35
CA THR A 56 -2.02 5.82 -25.79
C THR A 56 -3.30 5.41 -25.06
N GLY A 57 -3.58 6.02 -23.89
CA GLY A 57 -4.65 5.59 -23.00
C GLY A 57 -4.35 4.24 -22.30
N ARG A 58 -3.12 3.71 -22.43
CA ARG A 58 -2.72 2.46 -21.79
C ARG A 58 -2.73 2.63 -20.27
N LEU A 59 -3.43 1.73 -19.57
CA LEU A 59 -3.43 1.67 -18.12
C LEU A 59 -2.10 1.05 -17.65
N VAL A 60 -1.32 1.83 -16.87
CA VAL A 60 0.02 1.44 -16.40
C VAL A 60 0.09 1.22 -14.90
N ALA A 61 -0.87 1.75 -14.14
CA ALA A 61 -1.05 1.42 -12.72
C ALA A 61 -2.50 1.56 -12.32
N ALA A 62 -2.90 0.84 -11.27
CA ALA A 62 -4.18 1.00 -10.62
C ALA A 62 -4.03 0.74 -9.12
N PHE A 63 -4.91 1.36 -8.32
CA PHE A 63 -5.08 1.11 -6.90
C PHE A 63 -6.48 1.54 -6.48
N ARG A 64 -6.90 1.13 -5.27
CA ARG A 64 -8.19 1.51 -4.71
C ARG A 64 -8.03 2.16 -3.35
N LEU A 65 -8.97 3.02 -2.99
CA LEU A 65 -9.01 3.79 -1.77
C LEU A 65 -10.33 3.56 -1.05
N LEU A 66 -10.26 3.05 0.18
CA LEU A 66 -11.39 2.96 1.09
C LEU A 66 -11.28 4.07 2.13
N VAL A 67 -12.24 4.99 2.16
CA VAL A 67 -12.29 6.06 3.15
C VAL A 67 -13.05 5.60 4.38
N LEU A 68 -12.44 5.77 5.54
CA LEU A 68 -13.07 5.61 6.84
C LEU A 68 -13.16 6.98 7.52
N ARG A 69 -14.32 7.33 8.02
CA ARG A 69 -14.53 8.63 8.67
C ARG A 69 -13.80 8.75 10.00
N ARG A 70 -13.54 7.60 10.65
CA ARG A 70 -12.89 7.49 11.96
C ARG A 70 -12.48 6.03 12.23
N GLY A 71 -11.60 5.81 13.18
CA GLY A 71 -11.09 4.50 13.54
C GLY A 71 -12.15 3.46 13.93
N SER A 72 -13.32 3.86 14.45
CA SER A 72 -14.40 2.91 14.79
C SER A 72 -14.94 2.15 13.58
N GLU A 73 -14.64 2.57 12.35
CA GLU A 73 -15.01 1.90 11.11
C GLU A 73 -13.92 0.93 10.60
N ILE A 74 -12.82 0.78 11.34
CA ILE A 74 -11.62 0.03 10.90
C ILE A 74 -11.91 -1.43 10.52
N ALA A 75 -12.93 -2.05 11.12
CA ALA A 75 -13.34 -3.42 10.80
C ALA A 75 -13.86 -3.61 9.36
N GLN A 76 -14.19 -2.51 8.65
CA GLN A 76 -14.70 -2.55 7.28
C GLN A 76 -13.59 -2.65 6.24
N CYS A 77 -12.32 -2.42 6.61
CA CYS A 77 -11.22 -2.40 5.67
C CYS A 77 -10.71 -3.81 5.31
N TYR A 78 -10.03 -3.93 4.16
CA TYR A 78 -9.41 -5.17 3.73
C TYR A 78 -8.36 -5.68 4.73
N SER A 79 -7.52 -4.78 5.25
CA SER A 79 -6.47 -5.13 6.22
C SER A 79 -7.02 -5.80 7.47
N ALA A 80 -8.26 -5.46 7.90
CA ALA A 80 -8.89 -6.08 9.06
C ALA A 80 -9.26 -7.56 8.87
N GLN A 81 -9.20 -8.08 7.65
CA GLN A 81 -9.32 -9.52 7.41
C GLN A 81 -8.09 -10.28 7.90
N HIS A 82 -6.94 -9.65 7.89
CA HIS A 82 -5.63 -10.26 8.15
C HIS A 82 -4.99 -9.85 9.48
N TYR A 83 -5.33 -8.66 9.97
CA TYR A 83 -4.77 -8.06 11.19
C TYR A 83 -5.88 -7.76 12.20
N GLU A 84 -5.60 -7.93 13.49
CA GLU A 84 -6.42 -7.38 14.55
C GLU A 84 -6.08 -5.90 14.73
N LEU A 85 -7.01 -5.04 14.40
CA LEU A 85 -6.82 -3.59 14.30
C LEU A 85 -7.58 -2.78 15.35
N SER A 86 -8.03 -3.41 16.44
CA SER A 86 -8.76 -2.74 17.53
C SER A 86 -8.01 -1.55 18.11
N ALA A 87 -6.67 -1.60 18.12
CA ALA A 87 -5.83 -0.48 18.53
C ALA A 87 -6.10 0.81 17.72
N LEU A 88 -6.47 0.68 16.44
CA LEU A 88 -6.80 1.81 15.57
C LEU A 88 -8.25 2.30 15.72
N SER A 89 -9.11 1.56 16.42
CA SER A 89 -10.52 1.96 16.62
C SER A 89 -10.68 3.29 17.34
N GLY A 90 -9.69 3.66 18.17
CA GLY A 90 -9.64 4.94 18.88
C GLY A 90 -9.10 6.12 18.05
N PHE A 91 -8.71 5.92 16.79
CA PHE A 91 -8.25 7.03 15.95
C PHE A 91 -9.42 7.95 15.59
N GLY A 92 -9.32 9.24 15.99
CA GLY A 92 -10.43 10.19 15.88
C GLY A 92 -10.62 10.80 14.50
N GLY A 93 -9.55 10.85 13.70
CA GLY A 93 -9.54 11.50 12.39
C GLY A 93 -9.97 10.59 11.24
N ARG A 94 -10.06 11.18 10.05
CA ARG A 94 -10.36 10.46 8.81
C ARG A 94 -9.17 9.61 8.37
N MET A 95 -9.45 8.38 7.94
CA MET A 95 -8.44 7.42 7.50
C MET A 95 -8.72 6.97 6.06
N VAL A 96 -7.69 6.57 5.35
CA VAL A 96 -7.82 5.93 4.04
C VAL A 96 -6.96 4.67 3.96
N GLU A 97 -7.57 3.55 3.57
CA GLU A 97 -6.84 2.36 3.17
C GLU A 97 -6.49 2.44 1.69
N MET A 98 -5.19 2.37 1.37
CA MET A 98 -4.73 2.15 0.00
C MET A 98 -4.51 0.66 -0.22
N GLY A 99 -5.31 0.08 -1.11
CA GLY A 99 -5.27 -1.34 -1.43
C GLY A 99 -5.05 -1.62 -2.91
N ARG A 100 -4.64 -2.86 -3.19
CA ARG A 100 -4.51 -3.39 -4.54
C ARG A 100 -3.64 -2.52 -5.48
N PHE A 101 -2.61 -1.89 -4.95
CA PHE A 101 -1.68 -1.12 -5.76
C PHE A 101 -0.90 -2.06 -6.69
N CYS A 102 -1.06 -1.87 -7.98
CA CYS A 102 -0.38 -2.66 -9.00
C CYS A 102 0.15 -1.80 -10.14
N LEU A 103 1.25 -2.28 -10.73
CA LEU A 103 1.85 -1.72 -11.94
C LEU A 103 1.68 -2.72 -13.08
N ASP A 104 1.55 -2.23 -14.30
CA ASP A 104 1.66 -3.08 -15.49
C ASP A 104 3.06 -3.73 -15.50
N PRO A 105 3.16 -5.07 -15.53
CA PRO A 105 4.44 -5.77 -15.50
C PRO A 105 5.42 -5.35 -16.62
N ALA A 106 4.91 -4.80 -17.72
CA ALA A 106 5.72 -4.27 -18.82
C ALA A 106 6.09 -2.78 -18.65
N CYS A 107 5.71 -2.14 -17.53
CA CYS A 107 6.01 -0.73 -17.27
C CYS A 107 6.98 -0.56 -16.11
N HIS A 108 8.20 -0.12 -16.40
CA HIS A 108 9.27 0.08 -15.41
C HIS A 108 9.60 1.55 -15.15
N ASP A 109 8.75 2.47 -15.63
CA ASP A 109 8.99 3.91 -15.48
C ASP A 109 8.68 4.40 -14.06
N PRO A 110 9.68 4.96 -13.34
CA PRO A 110 9.48 5.44 -11.97
C PRO A 110 8.51 6.62 -11.86
N ASP A 111 8.22 7.32 -12.96
CA ASP A 111 7.27 8.43 -12.95
C ASP A 111 5.84 7.97 -12.74
N VAL A 112 5.50 6.72 -13.06
CA VAL A 112 4.19 6.12 -12.75
C VAL A 112 3.91 6.15 -11.25
N LEU A 113 4.89 5.72 -10.44
CA LEU A 113 4.76 5.76 -8.98
C LEU A 113 4.66 7.19 -8.44
N ARG A 114 5.39 8.14 -9.04
CA ARG A 114 5.30 9.56 -8.67
C ARG A 114 3.91 10.14 -8.94
N VAL A 115 3.33 9.83 -10.10
CA VAL A 115 1.98 10.30 -10.47
C VAL A 115 0.93 9.67 -9.55
N ALA A 116 1.07 8.37 -9.22
CA ALA A 116 0.18 7.70 -8.28
C ALA A 116 0.22 8.36 -6.89
N TRP A 117 1.42 8.66 -6.36
CA TRP A 117 1.57 9.37 -5.08
C TRP A 117 1.06 10.80 -5.13
N GLY A 118 1.20 11.50 -6.26
CA GLY A 118 0.61 12.82 -6.44
C GLY A 118 -0.92 12.78 -6.40
N ALA A 119 -1.54 11.79 -7.04
CA ALA A 119 -3.00 11.59 -6.99
C ALA A 119 -3.47 11.27 -5.56
N MET A 120 -2.72 10.42 -4.84
CA MET A 120 -2.97 10.13 -3.43
C MET A 120 -2.88 11.39 -2.58
N THR A 121 -1.86 12.23 -2.79
CA THR A 121 -1.68 13.48 -2.02
C THR A 121 -2.83 14.45 -2.26
N ALA A 122 -3.23 14.65 -3.52
CA ALA A 122 -4.39 15.49 -3.85
C ALA A 122 -5.68 14.97 -3.18
N PHE A 123 -5.86 13.65 -3.14
CA PHE A 123 -7.00 13.03 -2.48
C PHE A 123 -6.97 13.23 -0.96
N VAL A 124 -5.80 13.00 -0.34
CA VAL A 124 -5.59 13.19 1.10
C VAL A 124 -5.89 14.62 1.54
N ASP A 125 -5.38 15.60 0.79
CA ASP A 125 -5.62 17.02 1.08
C ASP A 125 -7.10 17.39 0.86
N ALA A 126 -7.74 16.92 -0.21
CA ALA A 126 -9.14 17.21 -0.52
C ALA A 126 -10.13 16.59 0.49
N GLU A 127 -9.85 15.38 0.95
CA GLU A 127 -10.71 14.64 1.88
C GLU A 127 -10.37 14.92 3.36
N GLY A 128 -9.31 15.66 3.65
CA GLY A 128 -8.85 15.90 5.02
C GLY A 128 -8.45 14.60 5.74
N VAL A 129 -7.77 13.70 5.04
CA VAL A 129 -7.29 12.43 5.59
C VAL A 129 -6.14 12.68 6.54
N GLU A 130 -6.20 12.06 7.72
CA GLU A 130 -5.17 12.18 8.76
C GLU A 130 -4.29 10.92 8.88
N MET A 131 -4.75 9.76 8.39
CA MET A 131 -3.98 8.52 8.36
C MET A 131 -4.17 7.78 7.03
N ILE A 132 -3.06 7.40 6.41
CA ILE A 132 -3.02 6.48 5.27
C ILE A 132 -2.55 5.13 5.79
N PHE A 133 -3.19 4.04 5.41
CA PHE A 133 -2.75 2.70 5.79
C PHE A 133 -3.04 1.66 4.71
N GLY A 134 -2.58 0.42 4.91
CA GLY A 134 -2.83 -0.70 4.01
C GLY A 134 -1.81 -1.82 4.19
N CYS A 135 -1.82 -2.78 3.28
CA CYS A 135 -0.88 -3.89 3.27
C CYS A 135 0.23 -3.66 2.24
N SER A 136 1.49 -3.80 2.66
CA SER A 136 2.65 -3.72 1.76
C SER A 136 3.28 -5.10 1.60
N SER A 137 3.33 -5.60 0.36
CA SER A 137 3.68 -6.99 0.05
C SER A 137 5.14 -7.17 -0.36
N PHE A 138 5.73 -8.25 0.11
CA PHE A 138 6.98 -8.85 -0.32
C PHE A 138 6.66 -10.06 -1.22
N ILE A 139 7.41 -10.26 -2.28
CA ILE A 139 7.19 -11.38 -3.21
C ILE A 139 7.64 -12.68 -2.56
N GLY A 140 6.83 -13.73 -2.71
CA GLY A 140 7.08 -15.05 -2.12
C GLY A 140 6.51 -15.22 -0.72
N THR A 141 6.43 -16.47 -0.28
CA THR A 141 5.88 -16.88 1.03
C THR A 141 6.97 -17.32 2.01
N ASP A 142 8.24 -17.23 1.60
CA ASP A 142 9.41 -17.54 2.42
C ASP A 142 10.03 -16.23 2.94
N ALA A 143 10.35 -16.20 4.23
CA ALA A 143 10.93 -15.04 4.89
C ALA A 143 12.44 -14.88 4.64
N ASP A 144 13.14 -15.96 4.32
CA ASP A 144 14.62 -15.99 4.26
C ASP A 144 15.21 -14.94 3.30
N PRO A 145 14.68 -14.74 2.07
CA PRO A 145 15.16 -13.71 1.18
C PRO A 145 14.97 -12.27 1.69
N HIS A 146 14.11 -12.07 2.69
CA HIS A 146 13.68 -10.76 3.19
C HIS A 146 14.17 -10.46 4.62
N LEU A 147 15.00 -11.33 5.23
CA LEU A 147 15.40 -11.22 6.63
C LEU A 147 16.05 -9.88 6.98
N ASP A 148 16.87 -9.31 6.10
CA ASP A 148 17.49 -8.00 6.36
C ASP A 148 16.50 -6.84 6.22
N ALA A 149 15.54 -6.93 5.30
CA ALA A 149 14.45 -5.98 5.21
C ALA A 149 13.57 -6.03 6.48
N PHE A 150 13.18 -7.22 6.93
CA PHE A 150 12.40 -7.38 8.17
C PHE A 150 13.18 -6.95 9.42
N ALA A 151 14.49 -7.21 9.48
CA ALA A 151 15.34 -6.75 10.58
C ALA A 151 15.40 -5.21 10.63
N MET A 152 15.51 -4.54 9.47
CA MET A 152 15.45 -3.08 9.37
C MET A 152 14.08 -2.53 9.78
N LEU A 153 12.98 -3.15 9.34
CA LEU A 153 11.63 -2.77 9.76
C LEU A 153 11.49 -2.87 11.28
N ARG A 154 11.95 -3.97 11.86
CA ARG A 154 11.95 -4.16 13.32
C ARG A 154 12.75 -3.09 14.06
N GLU A 155 13.92 -2.73 13.56
CA GLU A 155 14.84 -1.80 14.25
C GLU A 155 14.32 -0.36 14.21
N ARG A 156 13.71 0.06 13.08
CA ARG A 156 13.51 1.49 12.79
C ARG A 156 12.07 1.90 12.50
N HIS A 157 11.18 0.94 12.21
CA HIS A 157 9.90 1.28 11.60
C HIS A 157 8.70 0.54 12.23
N LEU A 158 8.84 0.00 13.44
CA LEU A 158 7.68 -0.59 14.11
C LEU A 158 6.63 0.47 14.46
N ALA A 159 5.38 0.09 14.38
CA ALA A 159 4.26 0.90 14.78
C ALA A 159 4.41 1.39 16.23
N PRO A 160 3.98 2.63 16.54
CA PRO A 160 3.80 3.06 17.91
C PRO A 160 2.93 2.07 18.67
N LYS A 161 3.23 1.78 19.93
CA LYS A 161 2.47 0.81 20.74
C LYS A 161 0.96 1.03 20.70
N ARG A 162 0.53 2.30 20.66
CA ARG A 162 -0.89 2.70 20.58
C ARG A 162 -1.59 2.29 19.28
N TRP A 163 -0.83 2.02 18.20
CA TRP A 163 -1.34 1.67 16.87
C TRP A 163 -0.86 0.31 16.37
N LEU A 164 -0.12 -0.43 17.19
CA LEU A 164 0.48 -1.71 16.77
C LEU A 164 -0.62 -2.74 16.50
N PRO A 165 -0.74 -3.25 15.26
CA PRO A 165 -1.66 -4.31 14.94
C PRO A 165 -1.31 -5.61 15.66
N GLU A 166 -2.33 -6.34 16.12
CA GLU A 166 -2.14 -7.68 16.66
C GLU A 166 -2.35 -8.76 15.61
N ILE A 167 -1.90 -9.98 15.92
CA ILE A 167 -1.98 -11.11 15.01
C ILE A 167 -3.41 -11.61 14.92
N LYS A 168 -3.95 -11.72 13.68
CA LYS A 168 -5.24 -12.33 13.38
C LYS A 168 -5.11 -13.50 12.40
N ALA A 169 -4.31 -13.32 11.35
CA ALA A 169 -4.10 -14.36 10.35
C ALA A 169 -3.44 -15.60 10.95
N PRO A 170 -3.83 -16.83 10.51
CA PRO A 170 -3.30 -18.08 11.07
C PRO A 170 -1.84 -18.35 10.72
N SER A 171 -1.34 -17.74 9.62
CA SER A 171 0.03 -17.94 9.13
C SER A 171 0.79 -16.63 9.10
N VAL A 172 1.78 -16.48 9.99
CA VAL A 172 2.55 -15.23 10.13
C VAL A 172 4.03 -15.50 10.39
N PHE A 173 4.88 -14.60 9.93
CA PHE A 173 6.28 -14.50 10.33
C PHE A 173 6.45 -13.38 11.37
N ARG A 174 6.70 -13.73 12.62
CA ARG A 174 6.82 -12.80 13.76
C ARG A 174 8.23 -12.21 13.82
N PHE A 175 8.58 -11.36 12.87
CA PHE A 175 9.93 -10.80 12.76
C PHE A 175 10.31 -9.90 13.94
N GLY A 176 9.36 -9.20 14.56
CA GLY A 176 9.58 -8.39 15.75
C GLY A 176 10.18 -9.17 16.91
N GLY A 177 9.79 -10.45 17.07
CA GLY A 177 10.34 -11.36 18.07
C GLY A 177 11.54 -12.16 17.56
N ARG A 178 11.39 -12.80 16.38
CA ARG A 178 12.39 -13.75 15.84
C ARG A 178 13.73 -13.10 15.47
N LEU A 179 13.72 -11.84 15.07
CA LEU A 179 14.93 -11.14 14.64
C LEU A 179 15.55 -10.26 15.74
N ARG A 180 15.20 -10.50 17.03
CA ARG A 180 15.86 -9.81 18.14
C ARG A 180 17.36 -10.07 18.11
N GLY A 181 18.15 -9.00 18.16
CA GLY A 181 19.62 -9.07 18.11
C GLY A 181 20.23 -9.23 16.72
N ARG A 182 19.41 -9.45 15.65
CA ARG A 182 19.90 -9.43 14.28
C ARG A 182 20.06 -7.95 13.82
N ALA A 183 21.27 -7.52 13.57
CA ALA A 183 21.53 -6.28 12.88
C ALA A 183 21.26 -6.47 11.37
N PRO A 184 20.51 -5.58 10.71
CA PRO A 184 20.29 -5.65 9.27
C PRO A 184 21.53 -5.27 8.49
N ASP A 185 21.82 -5.96 7.38
CA ASP A 185 22.69 -5.42 6.34
C ASP A 185 21.91 -4.32 5.60
N PRO A 186 22.39 -3.04 5.60
CA PRO A 186 21.64 -1.94 5.01
C PRO A 186 21.47 -2.06 3.49
N GLN A 187 22.41 -2.70 2.79
CA GLN A 187 22.35 -2.85 1.33
C GLN A 187 21.35 -3.95 0.96
N LEU A 188 21.39 -5.09 1.66
CA LEU A 188 20.43 -6.18 1.45
C LEU A 188 19.02 -5.75 1.85
N ALA A 189 18.87 -5.06 2.97
CA ALA A 189 17.59 -4.49 3.39
C ALA A 189 16.99 -3.54 2.35
N ALA A 190 17.81 -2.62 1.81
CA ALA A 190 17.36 -1.67 0.78
C ALA A 190 16.95 -2.37 -0.53
N ARG A 191 17.63 -3.44 -0.91
CA ARG A 191 17.29 -4.24 -2.11
C ARG A 191 16.02 -5.06 -1.90
N GLY A 192 15.87 -5.66 -0.72
CA GLY A 192 14.70 -6.49 -0.38
C GLY A 192 13.44 -5.70 -0.04
N MET A 193 13.55 -4.38 0.20
CA MET A 193 12.41 -3.54 0.58
C MET A 193 11.55 -3.19 -0.64
N PRO A 194 10.24 -3.51 -0.64
CA PRO A 194 9.34 -3.17 -1.73
C PRO A 194 9.32 -1.65 -2.03
N PRO A 195 9.28 -1.23 -3.30
CA PRO A 195 9.35 0.20 -3.67
C PRO A 195 8.25 1.06 -3.03
N LEU A 196 7.02 0.56 -2.99
CA LEU A 196 5.90 1.25 -2.36
C LEU A 196 6.13 1.43 -0.86
N LEU A 197 6.55 0.36 -0.16
CA LEU A 197 6.86 0.40 1.26
C LEU A 197 8.00 1.39 1.56
N ARG A 198 9.07 1.39 0.75
CA ARG A 198 10.15 2.39 0.90
C ARG A 198 9.63 3.83 0.86
N THR A 199 8.63 4.09 0.03
CA THR A 199 8.02 5.43 -0.04
C THR A 199 7.27 5.76 1.24
N TYR A 200 6.48 4.84 1.78
CA TYR A 200 5.83 5.01 3.09
C TYR A 200 6.83 5.29 4.21
N LEU A 201 7.87 4.44 4.33
CA LEU A 201 8.88 4.58 5.38
C LEU A 201 9.65 5.90 5.27
N ALA A 202 9.94 6.34 4.07
CA ALA A 202 10.60 7.62 3.82
C ALA A 202 9.71 8.83 4.17
N MET A 203 8.42 8.66 4.31
CA MET A 203 7.46 9.68 4.78
C MET A 203 7.22 9.63 6.30
N GLY A 204 7.89 8.73 7.02
CA GLY A 204 7.66 8.54 8.46
C GLY A 204 6.65 7.42 8.77
N GLY A 205 6.34 6.60 7.78
CA GLY A 205 5.46 5.44 7.95
C GLY A 205 6.07 4.36 8.85
N TRP A 206 5.20 3.54 9.38
CA TRP A 206 5.50 2.44 10.28
C TRP A 206 4.80 1.14 9.87
N VAL A 207 5.21 0.01 10.45
CA VAL A 207 4.67 -1.31 10.09
C VAL A 207 4.31 -2.14 11.33
N SER A 208 3.50 -3.19 11.13
CA SER A 208 3.29 -4.26 12.13
C SER A 208 4.61 -4.95 12.51
N ASP A 209 4.63 -5.65 13.62
CA ASP A 209 5.79 -6.43 14.10
C ASP A 209 5.84 -7.86 13.51
N HIS A 210 4.89 -8.19 12.65
CA HIS A 210 4.75 -9.46 11.95
C HIS A 210 4.30 -9.27 10.51
N ALA A 211 4.68 -10.21 9.65
CA ALA A 211 4.20 -10.31 8.28
C ALA A 211 3.21 -11.46 8.17
N VAL A 212 2.09 -11.23 7.51
CA VAL A 212 1.13 -12.28 7.13
C VAL A 212 1.65 -13.03 5.91
N ILE A 213 1.54 -14.36 5.91
CA ILE A 213 1.89 -15.21 4.77
C ILE A 213 0.60 -15.45 3.97
N ASP A 214 0.50 -14.77 2.85
CA ASP A 214 -0.62 -14.88 1.91
C ASP A 214 -0.27 -15.88 0.80
N ARG A 215 -0.77 -17.11 0.96
CA ARG A 215 -0.52 -18.19 -0.01
C ARG A 215 -1.34 -18.04 -1.29
N ASP A 216 -2.47 -17.32 -1.22
CA ASP A 216 -3.33 -17.09 -2.37
C ASP A 216 -2.66 -16.14 -3.37
N LEU A 217 -2.08 -15.06 -2.90
CA LEU A 217 -1.32 -14.11 -3.72
C LEU A 217 0.17 -14.46 -3.84
N GLY A 218 0.65 -15.52 -3.18
CA GLY A 218 2.06 -15.91 -3.20
C GLY A 218 2.99 -14.85 -2.61
N THR A 219 2.54 -14.15 -1.58
CA THR A 219 3.28 -13.02 -0.97
C THR A 219 3.35 -13.13 0.55
N MET A 220 4.21 -12.32 1.14
CA MET A 220 4.12 -11.92 2.54
C MET A 220 3.80 -10.42 2.59
N HIS A 221 2.94 -9.99 3.52
CA HIS A 221 2.69 -8.55 3.65
C HIS A 221 2.75 -8.10 5.11
N VAL A 222 3.17 -6.84 5.30
CA VAL A 222 3.11 -6.13 6.57
C VAL A 222 1.99 -5.10 6.53
N PHE A 223 1.29 -4.91 7.65
CA PHE A 223 0.45 -3.73 7.80
C PHE A 223 1.35 -2.50 7.83
N THR A 224 0.96 -1.48 7.08
CA THR A 224 1.71 -0.23 6.96
C THR A 224 0.79 0.93 7.30
N GLY A 225 1.23 1.83 8.15
CA GLY A 225 0.48 3.04 8.51
C GLY A 225 1.35 4.29 8.40
N LEU A 226 0.71 5.41 8.13
CA LEU A 226 1.34 6.73 8.02
C LEU A 226 0.38 7.80 8.54
N GLU A 227 0.72 8.42 9.66
CA GLU A 227 0.02 9.62 10.13
C GLU A 227 0.45 10.80 9.24
N VAL A 228 -0.49 11.47 8.56
CA VAL A 228 -0.20 12.52 7.56
C VAL A 228 0.60 13.67 8.17
N GLN A 229 0.33 14.03 9.42
CA GLN A 229 1.09 15.04 10.16
C GLN A 229 2.54 14.66 10.45
N ALA A 230 2.91 13.37 10.38
CA ALA A 230 4.27 12.90 10.57
C ALA A 230 5.13 13.04 9.29
N VAL A 231 4.53 13.34 8.14
CA VAL A 231 5.26 13.50 6.88
C VAL A 231 6.20 14.71 6.97
N PRO A 232 7.52 14.53 6.73
CA PRO A 232 8.46 15.65 6.78
C PRO A 232 8.06 16.77 5.81
N ALA A 233 8.08 18.03 6.27
CA ALA A 233 7.59 19.20 5.52
C ALA A 233 8.17 19.28 4.09
N ARG A 234 9.47 19.00 3.92
CA ARG A 234 10.11 18.95 2.59
C ARG A 234 9.49 17.92 1.67
N ARG A 235 9.10 16.76 2.20
CA ARG A 235 8.43 15.70 1.40
C ARG A 235 6.99 16.06 1.11
N ALA A 236 6.26 16.58 2.08
CA ALA A 236 4.89 17.06 1.89
C ALA A 236 4.84 18.13 0.78
N HIS A 237 5.78 19.09 0.81
CA HIS A 237 5.90 20.10 -0.25
C HIS A 237 6.21 19.47 -1.62
N ALA A 238 7.16 18.54 -1.70
CA ALA A 238 7.49 17.86 -2.96
C ALA A 238 6.31 17.05 -3.53
N LEU A 239 5.54 16.37 -2.68
CA LEU A 239 4.35 15.62 -3.08
C LEU A 239 3.23 16.56 -3.57
N ARG A 240 2.98 17.69 -2.89
CA ARG A 240 2.02 18.70 -3.32
C ARG A 240 2.44 19.35 -4.66
N ALA A 241 3.72 19.63 -4.83
CA ALA A 241 4.23 20.12 -6.13
C ALA A 241 4.02 19.10 -7.27
N ILE A 242 4.05 17.79 -6.97
CA ILE A 242 3.68 16.75 -7.93
C ILE A 242 2.17 16.76 -8.15
N ALA A 243 1.39 16.90 -7.11
CA ALA A 243 -0.08 16.95 -7.15
C ALA A 243 -0.63 18.21 -7.86
N GLY A 244 0.16 19.26 -7.98
CA GLY A 244 -0.29 20.54 -8.55
C GLY A 244 -1.16 21.35 -7.57
N VAL A 245 -0.99 21.14 -6.28
CA VAL A 245 -1.68 21.83 -5.18
C VAL A 245 -0.68 22.43 -4.21
#